data_870129d5646d2911159813d8afea541d
#
_entry.id   870129d5646d2911159813d8afea541d
#
_cell.length_a   1.000
_cell.length_b   1.000
_cell.length_c   1.000
_cell.angle_alpha   90.00
_cell.angle_beta   90.00
_cell.angle_gamma   90.00
#
_symmetry.space_group_name_H-M   'P 1'
#
loop_
_entity.id
_entity.type
_entity.pdbx_description
1 polymer ?
#
loop_
_entity_poly.entity_id
_entity_poly.type
_entity_poly.pdbx_seq_one_letter_code
_entity_poly.pdbx_strand_id
1 'polypeptide(L)' 'MRIGEAVRLRILELCEGRKITVNRLSTLCGITQSTLSNITGGRNQSTTISTLKKICDGLEISIGEFFASPLFEDLEQEIV' A
#
# COMPACT_ATOMS: atom_id res chain seq x y z
N MET A 1 11.91 -9.99 -2.34
CA MET A 1 11.61 -8.63 -2.83
C MET A 1 11.85 -7.60 -1.75
N ARG A 2 11.96 -6.34 -2.10
CA ARG A 2 12.13 -5.26 -1.13
C ARG A 2 10.77 -4.83 -0.58
N ILE A 3 10.78 -4.19 0.60
CA ILE A 3 9.53 -3.82 1.28
C ILE A 3 8.66 -2.86 0.46
N GLY A 4 9.26 -1.93 -0.29
CA GLY A 4 8.48 -1.02 -1.13
C GLY A 4 7.66 -1.74 -2.18
N GLU A 5 8.22 -2.78 -2.78
CA GLU A 5 7.50 -3.62 -3.74
C GLU A 5 6.38 -4.41 -3.06
N ALA A 6 6.65 -4.94 -1.87
CA ALA A 6 5.63 -5.69 -1.11
C ALA A 6 4.45 -4.80 -0.73
N VAL A 7 4.72 -3.56 -0.32
CA VAL A 7 3.67 -2.58 0.00
C VAL A 7 2.82 -2.29 -1.24
N ARG A 8 3.46 -2.07 -2.38
CA ARG A 8 2.76 -1.83 -3.65
C ARG A 8 1.81 -2.98 -3.98
N LEU A 9 2.34 -4.20 -3.94
CA LEU A 9 1.55 -5.39 -4.25
C LEU A 9 0.40 -5.60 -3.27
N ARG A 10 0.64 -5.31 -1.99
CA ARG A 10 -0.40 -5.44 -0.97
C ARG A 10 -1.56 -4.47 -1.20
N ILE A 11 -1.26 -3.22 -1.58
CA ILE A 11 -2.29 -2.24 -1.90
C ILE A 11 -3.14 -2.74 -3.08
N LEU A 12 -2.49 -3.23 -4.14
CA LEU A 12 -3.19 -3.75 -5.31
C LEU A 12 -4.04 -4.97 -4.95
N GLU A 13 -3.52 -5.87 -4.13
CA GLU A 13 -4.23 -7.05 -3.65
C GLU A 13 -5.49 -6.67 -2.87
N LEU A 14 -5.38 -5.69 -1.98
CA LEU A 14 -6.52 -5.23 -1.19
C LEU A 14 -7.58 -4.54 -2.05
N CYS A 15 -7.16 -3.77 -3.03
CA CYS A 15 -8.09 -3.16 -3.99
C CYS A 15 -8.84 -4.22 -4.79
N GLU A 16 -8.12 -5.22 -5.28
CA GLU A 16 -8.71 -6.32 -6.04
C GLU A 16 -9.71 -7.10 -5.18
N GLY A 17 -9.34 -7.42 -3.96
CA GLY A 17 -10.22 -8.15 -3.04
C GLY A 17 -11.49 -7.40 -2.70
N ARG A 18 -11.46 -6.08 -2.73
CA ARG A 18 -12.62 -5.22 -2.46
C ARG A 18 -13.33 -4.77 -3.73
N LYS A 19 -12.80 -5.13 -4.89
CA LYS A 19 -13.34 -4.76 -6.20
C LYS A 19 -13.46 -3.24 -6.35
N ILE A 20 -12.43 -2.53 -5.91
CA ILE A 20 -12.33 -1.08 -6.08
C ILE A 20 -11.12 -0.74 -6.93
N THR A 21 -11.19 0.41 -7.59
CA THR A 21 -10.06 0.93 -8.36
C THR A 21 -9.09 1.69 -7.46
N VAL A 22 -7.87 1.89 -7.94
CA VAL A 22 -6.89 2.75 -7.26
C VAL A 22 -7.44 4.18 -7.12
N ASN A 23 -8.15 4.67 -8.12
CA ASN A 23 -8.82 5.97 -8.06
C ASN A 23 -9.81 6.05 -6.90
N ARG A 24 -10.63 5.04 -6.75
CA ARG A 24 -11.60 4.98 -5.65
C ARG A 24 -10.87 4.95 -4.31
N LEU A 25 -9.79 4.20 -4.23
CA LEU A 25 -9.00 4.13 -3.01
C LEU A 25 -8.43 5.51 -2.65
N SER A 26 -7.92 6.27 -3.62
CA SER A 26 -7.40 7.61 -3.36
C SER A 26 -8.45 8.52 -2.72
N THR A 27 -9.68 8.45 -3.19
CA THR A 27 -10.80 9.20 -2.62
C THR A 27 -11.08 8.76 -1.18
N LEU A 28 -11.13 7.46 -0.94
CA LEU A 28 -11.40 6.90 0.40
C LEU A 28 -10.32 7.26 1.41
N CYS A 29 -9.07 7.33 0.97
CA CYS A 29 -7.92 7.57 1.84
C CYS A 29 -7.60 9.05 2.04
N GLY A 30 -8.20 9.94 1.27
CA GLY A 30 -7.86 11.35 1.31
C GLY A 30 -6.45 11.63 0.80
N ILE A 31 -5.96 10.82 -0.15
CA ILE A 31 -4.66 10.97 -0.79
C ILE A 31 -4.90 11.38 -2.23
N THR A 32 -4.04 12.25 -2.79
CA THR A 32 -4.18 12.62 -4.20
C THR A 32 -3.97 11.39 -5.09
N GLN A 33 -4.67 11.37 -6.20
CA GLN A 33 -4.55 10.31 -7.19
C GLN A 33 -3.11 10.16 -7.68
N SER A 34 -2.43 11.28 -7.87
CA SER A 34 -1.03 11.31 -8.30
C SER A 34 -0.11 10.62 -7.29
N THR A 35 -0.28 10.92 -6.00
CA THR A 35 0.51 10.29 -4.94
C THR A 35 0.29 8.78 -4.91
N LEU A 36 -0.96 8.35 -4.94
CA LEU A 36 -1.28 6.94 -4.88
C LEU A 36 -0.80 6.20 -6.14
N SER A 37 -0.95 6.82 -7.32
CA SER A 37 -0.44 6.26 -8.57
C SER A 37 1.07 6.06 -8.57
N ASN A 38 1.81 6.96 -7.92
CA ASN A 38 3.26 6.82 -7.80
C ASN A 38 3.63 5.62 -6.92
N ILE A 39 2.84 5.33 -5.91
CA ILE A 39 3.05 4.16 -5.05
C ILE A 39 2.69 2.89 -5.80
N THR A 40 1.49 2.81 -6.35
CA THR A 40 1.00 1.60 -7.03
C THR A 40 1.72 1.34 -8.36
N GLY A 41 2.25 2.38 -8.98
CA GLY A 41 3.05 2.26 -10.20
C GLY A 41 4.53 1.94 -9.94
N GLY A 42 4.95 1.87 -8.71
CA GLY A 42 6.32 1.52 -8.35
C GLY A 42 7.33 2.67 -8.41
N ARG A 43 6.88 3.90 -8.70
CA ARG A 43 7.78 5.05 -8.74
C ARG A 43 8.19 5.53 -7.36
N ASN A 44 7.30 5.41 -6.37
CA ASN A 44 7.60 5.72 -4.98
C ASN A 44 7.72 4.42 -4.19
N GLN A 45 8.93 4.09 -3.75
CA GLN A 45 9.23 2.87 -2.98
C GLN A 45 9.40 3.17 -1.49
N SER A 46 9.15 4.41 -1.07
CA SER A 46 9.37 4.89 0.30
C SER A 46 8.10 5.55 0.84
N THR A 47 7.00 4.81 0.85
CA THR A 47 5.74 5.30 1.41
C THR A 47 5.92 5.62 2.88
N THR A 48 5.49 6.82 3.29
CA THR A 48 5.58 7.21 4.71
C THR A 48 4.56 6.44 5.53
N ILE A 49 4.84 6.33 6.82
CA ILE A 49 3.93 5.67 7.76
C ILE A 49 2.58 6.39 7.82
N SER A 50 2.57 7.72 7.78
CA SER A 50 1.30 8.46 7.78
C SER A 50 0.48 8.20 6.52
N THR A 51 1.12 8.10 5.37
CA THR A 51 0.43 7.76 4.13
C THR A 51 -0.14 6.34 4.21
N LEU A 52 0.65 5.40 4.73
CA LEU A 52 0.20 4.03 4.94
C LEU A 52 -1.00 3.97 5.88
N LYS A 53 -0.97 4.75 6.96
CA LYS A 53 -2.10 4.81 7.90
C LYS A 53 -3.37 5.32 7.21
N LYS A 54 -3.24 6.33 6.35
CA LYS A 54 -4.38 6.84 5.57
C LYS A 54 -4.96 5.76 4.67
N ILE A 55 -4.11 4.97 4.04
CA ILE A 55 -4.55 3.86 3.19
C ILE A 55 -5.32 2.83 4.03
N CYS A 56 -4.77 2.47 5.18
CA CYS A 56 -5.44 1.53 6.09
C CYS A 56 -6.78 2.07 6.56
N ASP A 57 -6.86 3.36 6.92
CA ASP A 57 -8.10 3.99 7.35
C ASP A 57 -9.15 3.97 6.23
N GLY A 58 -8.73 4.28 5.00
CA GLY A 58 -9.62 4.24 3.85
C GLY A 58 -10.16 2.85 3.55
N LEU A 59 -9.36 1.83 3.84
CA LEU A 59 -9.76 0.42 3.67
C LEU A 59 -10.43 -0.16 4.91
N GLU A 60 -10.51 0.61 5.98
CA GLU A 60 -11.08 0.18 7.28
C GLU A 60 -10.40 -1.06 7.83
N ILE A 61 -9.07 -1.10 7.74
CA ILE A 61 -8.25 -2.15 8.31
C ILE A 61 -7.20 -1.55 9.24
N SER A 62 -6.67 -2.37 10.15
CA SER A 62 -5.56 -1.96 11.00
C SER A 62 -4.24 -2.07 10.24
N ILE A 63 -3.19 -1.42 10.77
CA ILE A 63 -1.84 -1.57 10.24
C ILE A 63 -1.40 -3.04 10.32
N GLY A 64 -1.74 -3.71 11.42
CA GLY A 64 -1.43 -5.14 11.58
C GLY A 64 -2.08 -5.99 10.49
N GLU A 65 -3.33 -5.72 10.16
CA GLU A 65 -4.02 -6.42 9.09
C GLU A 65 -3.39 -6.14 7.72
N PHE A 66 -2.94 -4.91 7.50
CA PHE A 66 -2.26 -4.57 6.26
C PHE A 66 -1.04 -5.46 6.04
N PHE A 67 -0.23 -5.65 7.10
CA PHE A 67 1.00 -6.43 7.01
C PHE A 67 0.81 -7.93 7.24
N ALA A 68 -0.40 -8.37 7.52
CA ALA A 68 -0.72 -9.80 7.68
C ALA A 68 -0.88 -10.46 6.32
N SER A 69 0.22 -10.59 5.59
CA SER A 69 0.24 -11.15 4.23
C SER A 69 1.58 -11.86 4.01
N PRO A 70 1.59 -12.98 3.29
CA PRO A 70 2.83 -13.65 2.92
C PRO A 70 3.81 -12.76 2.14
N LEU A 71 3.32 -11.68 1.53
CA LEU A 71 4.17 -10.72 0.82
C LEU A 71 5.27 -10.14 1.70
N PHE A 72 5.06 -10.09 3.02
CA PHE A 72 6.01 -9.46 3.95
C PHE A 72 6.92 -10.46 4.67
N GLU A 73 6.86 -11.75 4.33
CA GLU A 73 7.60 -12.78 5.06
C GLU A 73 9.07 -12.87 4.64
N ASP A 74 9.38 -12.83 3.38
CA ASP A 74 10.75 -13.06 2.88
C ASP A 74 11.33 -11.81 2.24
N LEU A 75 11.35 -10.72 2.98
CA LEU A 75 11.82 -9.45 2.44
C LEU A 75 13.36 -9.34 2.50
N GLU A 76 13.92 -8.70 1.48
CA GLU A 76 15.33 -8.33 1.48
C GLU A 76 15.60 -7.26 2.53
N GLN A 77 16.81 -7.24 3.05
CA GLN A 77 17.21 -6.20 4.00
C GLN A 77 17.30 -4.85 3.30
N GLU A 78 16.87 -3.80 4.02
CA GLU A 78 17.01 -2.42 3.54
C GLU A 78 18.38 -1.84 3.88
N ILE A 79 19.11 -2.47 4.77
CA ILE A 79 20.46 -2.04 5.17
C ILE A 79 21.43 -2.42 4.07
N VAL A 80 22.26 -1.50 3.62
CA VAL A 80 23.27 -1.71 2.58
C VAL A 80 24.66 -1.36 3.07
#